data_5890276e7b8532a4e21d00c25a6e5d10
#
_entry.id   5890276e7b8532a4e21d00c25a6e5d10
#
_cell.length_a   1.000
_cell.length_b   1.000
_cell.length_c   1.000
_cell.angle_alpha   90.00
_cell.angle_beta   90.00
_cell.angle_gamma   90.00
#
_symmetry.space_group_name_H-M   'P 1'
#
loop_
_entity.id
_entity.type
_entity.pdbx_description
1 polymer ?
#
loop_
_entity_poly.entity_id
_entity_poly.type
_entity_poly.pdbx_seq_one_letter_code
_entity_poly.pdbx_strand_id
1 'polypeptide(L)'
;MEDLGFSFIEKEDNISLKFPLKPVYWERRVSKLIEDQVILDIEEAKEFMIKFNDPVIYEVYKLGEFLEKFEKVTEKTGIACDITLLKHGIFSISRNGELFCTYGHKHKTEMGEVYHVLKNDCFLELSDIENFDTIIVKLKEGDTFFIHPKFLHRLICSPRKDCLVVGFVPLEAGHDYDAVKNKGFPYHVFFDYSDRELKFSHNPKFAEVSLKLIGEVRRKENVFQLFFSEKLKSILKKPNSHEEFYALD
;
A
#
# COMPACT_ATOMS: atom_id res chain seq x y z
N MET A 1 9.95 -14.02 -16.03
CA MET A 1 9.60 -12.67 -15.51
C MET A 1 9.93 -11.70 -16.63
N GLU A 2 8.98 -10.88 -17.07
CA GLU A 2 9.30 -9.84 -18.06
C GLU A 2 10.40 -8.93 -17.52
N ASP A 3 11.30 -8.48 -18.41
CA ASP A 3 12.31 -7.48 -18.07
C ASP A 3 11.57 -6.15 -17.78
N LEU A 4 11.43 -5.81 -16.53
CA LEU A 4 10.76 -4.58 -16.07
C LEU A 4 11.68 -3.35 -16.16
N GLY A 5 12.94 -3.50 -16.60
CA GLY A 5 13.90 -2.40 -16.68
C GLY A 5 14.45 -1.96 -15.31
N PHE A 6 14.22 -2.73 -14.26
CA PHE A 6 14.84 -2.57 -12.95
C PHE A 6 15.03 -3.93 -12.30
N SER A 7 15.86 -3.98 -11.27
CA SER A 7 16.06 -5.18 -10.46
C SER A 7 16.02 -4.83 -8.97
N PHE A 8 15.82 -5.85 -8.14
CA PHE A 8 15.94 -5.71 -6.69
C PHE A 8 16.82 -6.81 -6.12
N ILE A 9 17.46 -6.50 -5.01
CA ILE A 9 18.26 -7.43 -4.22
C ILE A 9 17.62 -7.53 -2.85
N GLU A 10 17.28 -8.75 -2.46
CA GLU A 10 16.90 -9.08 -1.09
C GLU A 10 18.18 -9.51 -0.35
N LYS A 11 18.47 -8.83 0.74
CA LYS A 11 19.58 -9.19 1.65
C LYS A 11 19.02 -9.25 3.06
N GLU A 12 19.00 -10.47 3.62
CA GLU A 12 18.31 -10.77 4.87
C GLU A 12 16.83 -10.41 4.77
N ASP A 13 16.36 -9.43 5.55
CA ASP A 13 14.97 -9.01 5.60
C ASP A 13 14.70 -7.72 4.81
N ASN A 14 15.74 -7.12 4.21
CA ASN A 14 15.68 -5.84 3.52
C ASN A 14 15.71 -5.99 2.01
N ILE A 15 15.01 -5.11 1.31
CA ILE A 15 15.02 -4.99 -0.15
C ILE A 15 15.74 -3.71 -0.56
N SER A 16 16.58 -3.82 -1.59
CA SER A 16 17.20 -2.67 -2.25
C SER A 16 16.87 -2.70 -3.73
N LEU A 17 16.41 -1.57 -4.27
CA LEU A 17 16.10 -1.41 -5.69
C LEU A 17 17.32 -0.91 -6.47
N LYS A 18 17.48 -1.40 -7.71
CA LYS A 18 18.49 -0.95 -8.66
C LYS A 18 17.83 -0.55 -9.96
N PHE A 19 18.10 0.66 -10.38
CA PHE A 19 17.59 1.24 -11.61
C PHE A 19 18.74 1.57 -12.56
N PRO A 20 18.55 1.49 -13.90
CA PRO A 20 19.57 1.86 -14.89
C PRO A 20 19.77 3.38 -14.97
N LEU A 21 18.77 4.15 -14.52
CA LEU A 21 18.75 5.61 -14.49
C LEU A 21 18.53 6.12 -13.06
N LYS A 22 18.79 7.39 -12.84
CA LYS A 22 18.45 8.03 -11.56
C LYS A 22 16.93 8.01 -11.37
N PRO A 23 16.42 7.35 -10.31
CA PRO A 23 14.97 7.22 -10.11
C PRO A 23 14.33 8.55 -9.71
N VAL A 24 13.08 8.74 -10.12
CA VAL A 24 12.18 9.74 -9.55
C VAL A 24 11.40 9.05 -8.44
N TYR A 25 11.59 9.51 -7.20
CA TYR A 25 10.96 8.91 -6.03
C TYR A 25 10.77 9.93 -4.91
N TRP A 26 9.93 9.58 -3.96
CA TRP A 26 9.78 10.28 -2.69
C TRP A 26 9.69 9.27 -1.54
N GLU A 27 9.95 9.74 -0.33
CA GLU A 27 9.98 8.93 0.87
C GLU A 27 9.00 9.45 1.93
N ARG A 28 8.52 8.54 2.77
CA ARG A 28 7.71 8.87 3.94
C ARG A 28 8.43 8.47 5.20
N ARG A 29 8.57 9.43 6.11
CA ARG A 29 9.19 9.25 7.43
C ARG A 29 8.14 9.12 8.52
N VAL A 30 8.56 8.59 9.67
CA VAL A 30 7.72 8.44 10.86
C VAL A 30 7.11 9.77 11.29
N SER A 31 7.89 10.85 11.29
CA SER A 31 7.46 12.19 11.69
C SER A 31 6.16 12.62 11.00
N LYS A 32 6.02 12.33 9.70
CA LYS A 32 4.83 12.73 8.95
C LYS A 32 3.57 11.97 9.35
N LEU A 33 3.70 10.68 9.71
CA LEU A 33 2.57 9.88 10.18
C LEU A 33 2.12 10.32 11.58
N ILE A 34 3.09 10.73 12.43
CA ILE A 34 2.83 11.31 13.76
C ILE A 34 2.14 12.67 13.63
N GLU A 35 2.69 13.59 12.83
CA GLU A 35 2.17 14.94 12.61
C GLU A 35 0.70 14.90 12.18
N ASP A 36 0.38 14.02 11.25
CA ASP A 36 -0.97 13.88 10.69
C ASP A 36 -1.84 12.84 11.43
N GLN A 37 -1.36 12.31 12.56
CA GLN A 37 -2.07 11.35 13.42
C GLN A 37 -2.67 10.17 12.65
N VAL A 38 -1.91 9.59 11.72
CA VAL A 38 -2.34 8.47 10.87
C VAL A 38 -2.19 7.13 11.58
N ILE A 39 -1.32 7.05 12.57
CA ILE A 39 -1.07 5.88 13.41
C ILE A 39 -1.77 6.04 14.76
N LEU A 40 -2.01 4.91 15.44
CA LEU A 40 -2.78 4.90 16.68
C LEU A 40 -1.92 5.23 17.90
N ASP A 41 -0.76 4.60 18.02
CA ASP A 41 0.13 4.74 19.18
C ASP A 41 1.17 5.84 18.93
N ILE A 42 0.73 7.09 19.06
CA ILE A 42 1.56 8.28 18.78
C ILE A 42 2.73 8.39 19.73
N GLU A 43 2.58 8.05 21.01
CA GLU A 43 3.66 8.24 22.00
C GLU A 43 4.80 7.22 21.79
N GLU A 44 4.47 5.95 21.58
CA GLU A 44 5.45 4.92 21.21
C GLU A 44 6.18 5.27 19.90
N ALA A 45 5.43 5.77 18.92
CA ALA A 45 6.02 6.20 17.64
C ALA A 45 6.96 7.40 17.79
N LYS A 46 6.69 8.34 18.71
CA LYS A 46 7.60 9.46 19.00
C LYS A 46 8.90 8.96 19.61
N GLU A 47 8.84 8.04 20.56
CA GLU A 47 10.03 7.44 21.15
C GLU A 47 10.86 6.69 20.10
N PHE A 48 10.20 5.90 19.24
CA PHE A 48 10.80 5.22 18.11
C PHE A 48 11.46 6.21 17.15
N MET A 49 10.76 7.27 16.75
CA MET A 49 11.26 8.32 15.86
C MET A 49 12.54 8.95 16.41
N ILE A 50 12.57 9.33 17.70
CA ILE A 50 13.73 9.94 18.35
C ILE A 50 14.90 8.95 18.38
N LYS A 51 14.65 7.71 18.79
CA LYS A 51 15.70 6.68 18.91
C LYS A 51 16.37 6.34 17.60
N PHE A 52 15.63 6.31 16.49
CA PHE A 52 16.11 5.92 15.18
C PHE A 52 16.30 7.09 14.19
N ASN A 53 16.30 8.32 14.70
CA ASN A 53 16.53 9.55 13.93
C ASN A 53 15.56 9.69 12.72
N ASP A 54 14.26 9.60 13.00
CA ASP A 54 13.18 9.75 12.04
C ASP A 54 13.35 8.88 10.77
N PRO A 55 13.28 7.56 10.89
CA PRO A 55 13.57 6.66 9.79
C PRO A 55 12.50 6.73 8.69
N VAL A 56 12.92 6.36 7.47
CA VAL A 56 12.02 6.17 6.33
C VAL A 56 11.22 4.89 6.52
N ILE A 57 9.90 4.99 6.39
CA ILE A 57 8.95 3.86 6.51
C ILE A 57 8.65 3.25 5.15
N TYR A 58 8.53 4.08 4.12
CA TYR A 58 8.39 3.61 2.75
C TYR A 58 8.88 4.63 1.73
N GLU A 59 9.21 4.12 0.56
CA GLU A 59 9.62 4.87 -0.62
C GLU A 59 8.67 4.56 -1.77
N VAL A 60 8.35 5.57 -2.59
CA VAL A 60 7.51 5.41 -3.79
C VAL A 60 8.29 5.87 -5.02
N TYR A 61 8.52 4.96 -5.95
CA TYR A 61 9.27 5.16 -7.18
C TYR A 61 8.30 5.24 -8.36
N LYS A 62 8.33 6.35 -9.09
CA LYS A 62 7.41 6.67 -10.18
C LYS A 62 7.96 6.18 -11.53
N LEU A 63 7.72 4.91 -11.86
CA LEU A 63 8.34 4.28 -13.04
C LEU A 63 8.04 5.01 -14.35
N GLY A 64 6.84 5.56 -14.51
CA GLY A 64 6.43 6.32 -15.69
C GLY A 64 7.11 7.68 -15.83
N GLU A 65 7.91 8.14 -14.84
CA GLU A 65 8.63 9.42 -14.91
C GLU A 65 10.13 9.26 -15.26
N PHE A 66 10.67 8.01 -15.30
CA PHE A 66 12.09 7.82 -15.59
C PHE A 66 12.44 6.52 -16.35
N LEU A 67 11.48 5.62 -16.59
CA LEU A 67 11.67 4.44 -17.41
C LEU A 67 10.83 4.53 -18.68
N GLU A 68 11.47 4.72 -19.83
CA GLU A 68 10.85 4.95 -21.15
C GLU A 68 9.72 3.95 -21.48
N LYS A 69 9.91 2.68 -21.10
CA LYS A 69 8.92 1.61 -21.31
C LYS A 69 7.60 1.91 -20.61
N PHE A 70 7.64 2.44 -19.37
CA PHE A 70 6.46 2.80 -18.59
C PHE A 70 5.92 4.19 -18.98
N GLU A 71 6.80 5.15 -19.25
CA GLU A 71 6.46 6.50 -19.68
C GLU A 71 5.54 6.48 -20.92
N LYS A 72 5.91 5.76 -21.97
CA LYS A 72 5.10 5.61 -23.20
C LYS A 72 3.69 5.10 -22.94
N VAL A 73 3.54 4.11 -22.04
CA VAL A 73 2.21 3.58 -21.72
C VAL A 73 1.44 4.56 -20.84
N THR A 74 2.10 5.19 -19.87
CA THR A 74 1.49 6.19 -18.99
C THR A 74 0.97 7.39 -19.81
N GLU A 75 1.75 7.93 -20.72
CA GLU A 75 1.34 9.02 -21.62
C GLU A 75 0.11 8.65 -22.46
N LYS A 76 0.09 7.42 -23.00
CA LYS A 76 -0.99 6.95 -23.87
C LYS A 76 -2.28 6.63 -23.11
N THR A 77 -2.17 6.07 -21.93
CA THR A 77 -3.31 5.55 -21.16
C THR A 77 -3.78 6.48 -20.06
N GLY A 78 -2.89 7.33 -19.55
CA GLY A 78 -3.09 8.08 -18.31
C GLY A 78 -3.06 7.21 -17.06
N ILE A 79 -2.45 6.01 -17.11
CA ILE A 79 -2.27 5.13 -15.96
C ILE A 79 -0.83 5.26 -15.46
N ALA A 80 -0.66 5.75 -14.24
CA ALA A 80 0.63 5.74 -13.55
C ALA A 80 1.00 4.32 -13.13
N CYS A 81 2.31 4.07 -13.04
CA CYS A 81 2.88 2.84 -12.49
C CYS A 81 3.93 3.21 -11.45
N ASP A 82 3.62 2.96 -10.19
CA ASP A 82 4.46 3.31 -9.06
C ASP A 82 4.88 2.07 -8.28
N ILE A 83 6.12 2.02 -7.80
CA ILE A 83 6.58 0.97 -6.88
C ILE A 83 6.64 1.54 -5.47
N THR A 84 5.99 0.87 -4.53
CA THR A 84 6.12 1.12 -3.11
C THR A 84 7.05 0.08 -2.49
N LEU A 85 8.19 0.53 -1.95
CA LEU A 85 9.04 -0.26 -1.06
C LEU A 85 8.66 0.07 0.38
N LEU A 86 7.88 -0.81 1.00
CA LEU A 86 7.45 -0.66 2.38
C LEU A 86 8.39 -1.44 3.30
N LYS A 87 9.01 -0.72 4.25
CA LYS A 87 9.91 -1.29 5.24
C LYS A 87 9.14 -2.12 6.26
N HIS A 88 9.78 -3.17 6.77
CA HIS A 88 9.22 -3.96 7.86
C HIS A 88 9.54 -3.35 9.22
N GLY A 89 8.69 -3.60 10.21
CA GLY A 89 8.90 -3.16 11.57
C GLY A 89 7.63 -2.69 12.28
N ILE A 90 7.84 -2.17 13.48
CA ILE A 90 6.79 -1.62 14.34
C ILE A 90 7.16 -0.21 14.80
N PHE A 91 6.16 0.63 15.04
CA PHE A 91 6.34 1.97 15.63
C PHE A 91 6.54 1.89 17.15
N SER A 92 7.53 1.12 17.58
CA SER A 92 7.85 0.98 19.00
C SER A 92 9.33 0.64 19.20
N ILE A 93 9.86 1.03 20.35
CA ILE A 93 11.19 0.60 20.82
C ILE A 93 11.16 -0.73 21.59
N SER A 94 9.97 -1.23 21.87
CA SER A 94 9.71 -2.49 22.55
C SER A 94 9.59 -3.66 21.55
N ARG A 95 9.12 -4.82 22.03
CA ARG A 95 8.85 -5.99 21.18
C ARG A 95 7.40 -6.06 20.70
N ASN A 96 6.56 -5.12 21.11
CA ASN A 96 5.16 -5.03 20.73
C ASN A 96 4.86 -3.62 20.25
N GLY A 97 4.17 -3.49 19.12
CA GLY A 97 3.80 -2.19 18.58
C GLY A 97 3.00 -2.27 17.30
N GLU A 98 2.49 -1.14 16.87
CA GLU A 98 1.78 -0.99 15.59
C GLU A 98 2.74 -1.22 14.43
N LEU A 99 2.33 -2.02 13.45
CA LEU A 99 3.11 -2.30 12.23
C LEU A 99 3.28 -1.04 11.38
N PHE A 100 4.43 -0.92 10.71
CA PHE A 100 4.64 0.12 9.71
C PHE A 100 3.59 0.04 8.62
N CYS A 101 3.10 1.20 8.18
CA CYS A 101 2.07 1.29 7.16
C CYS A 101 2.31 2.48 6.25
N THR A 102 1.69 2.45 5.06
CA THR A 102 1.60 3.64 4.23
C THR A 102 0.58 4.62 4.84
N TYR A 103 0.66 5.89 4.41
CA TYR A 103 -0.25 6.94 4.88
C TYR A 103 -1.71 6.57 4.60
N GLY A 104 -1.97 5.99 3.43
CA GLY A 104 -3.30 5.68 2.94
C GLY A 104 -4.04 6.90 2.37
N HIS A 105 -5.07 6.62 1.60
CA HIS A 105 -5.91 7.63 0.95
C HIS A 105 -7.20 7.00 0.42
N LYS A 106 -8.11 7.84 -0.06
CA LYS A 106 -9.16 7.46 -1.01
C LYS A 106 -8.93 8.18 -2.33
N HIS A 107 -9.60 7.75 -3.38
CA HIS A 107 -9.59 8.48 -4.64
C HIS A 107 -10.56 9.67 -4.61
N LYS A 108 -10.22 10.73 -5.37
CA LYS A 108 -11.10 11.89 -5.56
C LYS A 108 -12.18 11.62 -6.60
N THR A 109 -12.01 10.57 -7.38
CA THR A 109 -12.92 10.18 -8.47
C THR A 109 -13.35 8.72 -8.33
N GLU A 110 -14.31 8.30 -9.14
CA GLU A 110 -14.85 6.92 -9.21
C GLU A 110 -13.92 5.97 -9.99
N MET A 111 -12.60 6.13 -9.88
CA MET A 111 -11.61 5.32 -10.57
C MET A 111 -10.92 4.38 -9.60
N GLY A 112 -10.69 3.13 -10.05
CA GLY A 112 -10.01 2.10 -9.25
C GLY A 112 -8.49 2.20 -9.29
N GLU A 113 -7.87 1.38 -8.47
CA GLU A 113 -6.43 1.13 -8.42
C GLU A 113 -6.18 -0.36 -8.36
N VAL A 114 -5.00 -0.81 -8.76
CA VAL A 114 -4.61 -2.21 -8.60
C VAL A 114 -3.21 -2.30 -8.00
N TYR A 115 -3.07 -3.17 -7.00
CA TYR A 115 -1.79 -3.54 -6.41
C TYR A 115 -1.38 -4.94 -6.86
N HIS A 116 -0.08 -5.09 -7.11
CA HIS A 116 0.55 -6.38 -7.36
C HIS A 116 1.79 -6.51 -6.49
N VAL A 117 1.87 -7.58 -5.72
CA VAL A 117 3.00 -7.84 -4.82
C VAL A 117 4.14 -8.48 -5.60
N LEU A 118 5.23 -7.74 -5.77
CA LEU A 118 6.42 -8.22 -6.47
C LEU A 118 7.31 -9.07 -5.58
N LYS A 119 7.36 -8.75 -4.28
CA LYS A 119 8.24 -9.46 -3.35
C LYS A 119 7.71 -9.39 -1.93
N ASN A 120 7.78 -10.54 -1.24
CA ASN A 120 7.35 -10.78 0.14
C ASN A 120 5.84 -10.50 0.36
N ASP A 121 5.38 -10.67 1.58
CA ASP A 121 3.97 -10.52 1.95
C ASP A 121 3.72 -9.14 2.57
N CYS A 122 2.51 -8.64 2.45
CA CYS A 122 2.01 -7.47 3.17
C CYS A 122 0.52 -7.63 3.47
N PHE A 123 -0.06 -6.63 4.14
CA PHE A 123 -1.50 -6.54 4.29
C PHE A 123 -2.01 -5.29 3.57
N LEU A 124 -3.21 -5.41 3.03
CA LEU A 124 -3.98 -4.30 2.47
C LEU A 124 -5.20 -4.08 3.35
N GLU A 125 -5.31 -2.89 3.92
CA GLU A 125 -6.50 -2.46 4.64
C GLU A 125 -7.39 -1.66 3.71
N LEU A 126 -8.67 -2.03 3.69
CA LEU A 126 -9.75 -1.42 2.91
C LEU A 126 -10.87 -1.03 3.87
N SER A 127 -11.23 0.25 3.92
CA SER A 127 -12.39 0.70 4.72
C SER A 127 -13.40 1.38 3.81
N ASP A 128 -14.63 0.92 3.83
CA ASP A 128 -15.70 1.50 3.04
C ASP A 128 -15.92 2.98 3.43
N ILE A 129 -15.99 3.88 2.46
CA ILE A 129 -16.07 5.33 2.74
C ILE A 129 -17.40 5.79 3.31
N GLU A 130 -18.45 4.96 3.23
CA GLU A 130 -19.79 5.31 3.73
C GLU A 130 -19.99 4.88 5.18
N ASN A 131 -19.64 3.63 5.51
CA ASN A 131 -19.91 3.05 6.82
C ASN A 131 -18.66 2.65 7.62
N PHE A 132 -17.46 2.74 6.99
CA PHE A 132 -16.16 2.37 7.55
C PHE A 132 -15.99 0.88 7.90
N ASP A 133 -16.89 0.00 7.44
CA ASP A 133 -16.65 -1.43 7.52
C ASP A 133 -15.30 -1.78 6.88
N THR A 134 -14.50 -2.51 7.62
CA THR A 134 -13.09 -2.70 7.28
C THR A 134 -12.78 -4.13 6.91
N ILE A 135 -11.98 -4.27 5.87
CA ILE A 135 -11.45 -5.55 5.38
C ILE A 135 -9.93 -5.47 5.42
N ILE A 136 -9.29 -6.43 6.05
CA ILE A 136 -7.84 -6.59 5.98
C ILE A 136 -7.53 -7.85 5.18
N VAL A 137 -6.83 -7.66 4.07
CA VAL A 137 -6.46 -8.72 3.12
C VAL A 137 -4.98 -9.01 3.30
N LYS A 138 -4.62 -10.28 3.50
CA LYS A 138 -3.23 -10.70 3.42
C LYS A 138 -2.87 -10.92 1.95
N LEU A 139 -1.94 -10.12 1.43
CA LEU A 139 -1.37 -10.25 0.09
C LEU A 139 -0.04 -10.99 0.16
N LYS A 140 0.13 -11.99 -0.70
CA LYS A 140 1.36 -12.77 -0.85
C LYS A 140 2.10 -12.36 -2.13
N GLU A 141 3.38 -12.70 -2.21
CA GLU A 141 4.17 -12.53 -3.44
C GLU A 141 3.44 -13.15 -4.65
N GLY A 142 3.25 -12.35 -5.70
CA GLY A 142 2.53 -12.70 -6.92
C GLY A 142 1.02 -12.40 -6.91
N ASP A 143 0.45 -12.03 -5.77
CA ASP A 143 -0.97 -11.66 -5.71
C ASP A 143 -1.22 -10.32 -6.39
N THR A 144 -2.40 -10.23 -7.03
CA THR A 144 -2.93 -9.00 -7.64
C THR A 144 -4.29 -8.69 -7.02
N PHE A 145 -4.48 -7.45 -6.59
CA PHE A 145 -5.71 -7.01 -5.95
C PHE A 145 -6.21 -5.69 -6.55
N PHE A 146 -7.44 -5.69 -7.07
CA PHE A 146 -8.09 -4.50 -7.62
C PHE A 146 -8.89 -3.80 -6.52
N ILE A 147 -8.60 -2.52 -6.31
CA ILE A 147 -9.19 -1.69 -5.26
C ILE A 147 -10.29 -0.84 -5.87
N HIS A 148 -11.52 -1.08 -5.43
CA HIS A 148 -12.67 -0.27 -5.84
C HIS A 148 -12.60 1.13 -5.21
N PRO A 149 -12.97 2.22 -5.92
CA PRO A 149 -12.87 3.60 -5.42
C PRO A 149 -13.73 3.89 -4.18
N LYS A 150 -14.67 3.02 -3.84
CA LYS A 150 -15.44 3.13 -2.60
C LYS A 150 -14.61 2.87 -1.32
N PHE A 151 -13.35 2.45 -1.45
CA PHE A 151 -12.51 2.15 -0.30
C PHE A 151 -11.46 3.22 -0.04
N LEU A 152 -11.39 3.65 1.20
CA LEU A 152 -10.19 4.17 1.82
C LEU A 152 -9.20 3.00 1.97
N HIS A 153 -7.92 3.15 1.58
CA HIS A 153 -7.00 2.03 1.59
C HIS A 153 -5.57 2.41 1.95
N ARG A 154 -4.85 1.45 2.53
CA ARG A 154 -3.41 1.54 2.82
C ARG A 154 -2.74 0.17 2.81
N LEU A 155 -1.43 0.16 2.60
CA LEU A 155 -0.59 -1.02 2.83
C LEU A 155 -0.07 -1.04 4.27
N ILE A 156 0.01 -2.23 4.86
CA ILE A 156 0.62 -2.49 6.16
C ILE A 156 1.70 -3.53 5.95
N CYS A 157 2.87 -3.34 6.51
CA CYS A 157 4.02 -4.21 6.28
C CYS A 157 3.83 -5.63 6.85
N SER A 158 4.60 -6.57 6.32
CA SER A 158 4.92 -7.78 7.06
C SER A 158 5.79 -7.44 8.27
N PRO A 159 5.63 -8.12 9.42
CA PRO A 159 6.44 -7.80 10.59
C PRO A 159 7.93 -8.14 10.45
N ARG A 160 8.32 -8.90 9.42
CA ARG A 160 9.67 -9.49 9.34
C ARG A 160 10.47 -9.15 8.10
N LYS A 161 9.82 -8.75 7.02
CA LYS A 161 10.51 -8.51 5.74
C LYS A 161 9.94 -7.29 5.06
N ASP A 162 10.81 -6.50 4.44
CA ASP A 162 10.38 -5.47 3.50
C ASP A 162 9.50 -6.06 2.41
N CYS A 163 8.48 -5.35 1.99
CA CYS A 163 7.68 -5.77 0.86
C CYS A 163 7.76 -4.78 -0.30
N LEU A 164 7.63 -5.31 -1.51
CA LEU A 164 7.67 -4.56 -2.75
C LEU A 164 6.35 -4.73 -3.48
N VAL A 165 5.61 -3.63 -3.62
CA VAL A 165 4.30 -3.61 -4.27
C VAL A 165 4.34 -2.64 -5.44
N VAL A 166 3.84 -3.05 -6.60
CA VAL A 166 3.58 -2.13 -7.70
C VAL A 166 2.11 -1.75 -7.69
N GLY A 167 1.84 -0.46 -7.80
CA GLY A 167 0.52 0.13 -7.95
C GLY A 167 0.32 0.69 -9.36
N PHE A 168 -0.88 0.50 -9.90
CA PHE A 168 -1.31 1.13 -11.13
C PHE A 168 -2.58 1.92 -10.85
N VAL A 169 -2.54 3.21 -11.12
CA VAL A 169 -3.63 4.13 -10.82
C VAL A 169 -3.82 5.15 -11.95
N PRO A 170 -5.04 5.50 -12.34
CA PRO A 170 -5.26 6.60 -13.26
C PRO A 170 -4.73 7.91 -12.68
N LEU A 171 -3.98 8.69 -13.46
CA LEU A 171 -3.49 10.00 -13.05
C LEU A 171 -4.63 10.95 -12.62
N GLU A 172 -5.80 10.76 -13.24
CA GLU A 172 -7.01 11.54 -12.95
C GLU A 172 -7.72 11.10 -11.64
N ALA A 173 -7.37 9.93 -11.07
CA ALA A 173 -8.00 9.42 -9.86
C ALA A 173 -7.81 10.39 -8.68
N GLY A 174 -6.63 10.99 -8.60
CA GLY A 174 -6.25 11.91 -7.53
C GLY A 174 -6.30 11.24 -6.16
N HIS A 175 -5.43 11.65 -5.26
CA HIS A 175 -5.38 11.12 -3.90
C HIS A 175 -5.97 12.14 -2.93
N ASP A 176 -6.95 11.71 -2.14
CA ASP A 176 -7.53 12.50 -1.04
C ASP A 176 -6.95 11.99 0.29
N TYR A 177 -5.92 12.68 0.75
CA TYR A 177 -5.27 12.40 2.04
C TYR A 177 -6.03 13.01 3.23
N ASP A 178 -6.89 14.00 3.00
CA ASP A 178 -7.67 14.64 4.07
C ASP A 178 -8.66 13.67 4.71
N ALA A 179 -9.07 12.64 3.96
CA ALA A 179 -9.89 11.55 4.48
C ALA A 179 -9.23 10.75 5.63
N VAL A 180 -7.88 10.77 5.71
CA VAL A 180 -7.06 10.04 6.69
C VAL A 180 -6.46 10.97 7.73
N LYS A 181 -6.12 12.19 7.35
CA LYS A 181 -5.43 13.17 8.19
C LYS A 181 -6.18 13.43 9.50
N ASN A 182 -5.47 13.40 10.64
CA ASN A 182 -5.99 13.55 12.00
C ASN A 182 -6.99 12.47 12.44
N LYS A 183 -7.28 11.49 11.61
CA LYS A 183 -8.27 10.45 11.86
C LYS A 183 -7.68 9.04 11.83
N GLY A 184 -6.78 8.76 10.86
CA GLY A 184 -6.24 7.43 10.62
C GLY A 184 -7.26 6.51 9.96
N PHE A 185 -7.13 5.22 10.24
CA PHE A 185 -8.00 4.15 9.77
C PHE A 185 -8.84 3.58 10.93
N PRO A 186 -9.97 2.88 10.64
CA PRO A 186 -10.81 2.28 11.68
C PRO A 186 -10.12 1.20 12.50
N TYR A 187 -9.19 0.48 11.90
CA TYR A 187 -8.39 -0.53 12.57
C TYR A 187 -6.90 -0.29 12.39
N HIS A 188 -6.13 -0.72 13.38
CA HIS A 188 -4.66 -0.69 13.36
C HIS A 188 -4.13 -2.08 13.67
N VAL A 189 -3.07 -2.48 13.00
CA VAL A 189 -2.48 -3.81 13.13
C VAL A 189 -1.21 -3.72 13.97
N PHE A 190 -1.21 -4.45 15.07
CA PHE A 190 -0.09 -4.57 15.99
C PHE A 190 0.56 -5.93 15.84
N PHE A 191 1.85 -6.00 16.13
CA PHE A 191 2.58 -7.25 16.17
C PHE A 191 3.41 -7.35 17.44
N ASP A 192 3.34 -8.52 18.08
CA ASP A 192 4.17 -8.88 19.22
C ASP A 192 5.24 -9.88 18.79
N TYR A 193 6.50 -9.46 18.80
CA TYR A 193 7.64 -10.31 18.45
C TYR A 193 7.89 -11.42 19.49
N SER A 194 7.39 -11.29 20.73
CA SER A 194 7.54 -12.30 21.77
C SER A 194 6.63 -13.49 21.51
N ASP A 195 5.36 -13.23 21.25
CA ASP A 195 4.34 -14.26 21.04
C ASP A 195 4.13 -14.58 19.56
N ARG A 196 4.68 -13.74 18.67
CA ARG A 196 4.51 -13.82 17.20
C ARG A 196 3.05 -13.67 16.76
N GLU A 197 2.29 -12.87 17.50
CA GLU A 197 0.86 -12.63 17.26
C GLU A 197 0.59 -11.31 16.58
N LEU A 198 -0.39 -11.33 15.66
CA LEU A 198 -1.03 -10.15 15.11
C LEU A 198 -2.25 -9.80 15.96
N LYS A 199 -2.39 -8.53 16.33
CA LYS A 199 -3.56 -7.99 17.03
C LYS A 199 -4.16 -6.85 16.21
N PHE A 200 -5.48 -6.80 16.16
CA PHE A 200 -6.22 -5.77 15.44
C PHE A 200 -6.90 -4.88 16.48
N SER A 201 -6.50 -3.62 16.53
CA SER A 201 -7.04 -2.64 17.49
C SER A 201 -7.97 -1.68 16.79
N HIS A 202 -9.19 -1.56 17.31
CA HIS A 202 -10.14 -0.56 16.84
C HIS A 202 -9.66 0.85 17.20
N ASN A 203 -9.78 1.78 16.26
CA ASN A 203 -9.46 3.19 16.47
C ASN A 203 -10.67 3.91 17.08
N PRO A 204 -10.56 4.46 18.32
CA PRO A 204 -11.67 5.10 19.00
C PRO A 204 -12.20 6.38 18.34
N LYS A 205 -11.52 6.89 17.31
CA LYS A 205 -12.00 8.01 16.49
C LYS A 205 -13.15 7.62 15.55
N PHE A 206 -13.40 6.33 15.40
CA PHE A 206 -14.51 5.78 14.61
C PHE A 206 -15.56 5.15 15.52
N ALA A 207 -16.81 5.12 15.08
CA ALA A 207 -17.82 4.25 15.69
C ALA A 207 -17.40 2.78 15.59
N GLU A 208 -17.99 1.92 16.37
CA GLU A 208 -17.75 0.48 16.23
C GLU A 208 -18.22 0.01 14.85
N VAL A 209 -17.31 -0.59 14.09
CA VAL A 209 -17.51 -1.05 12.71
C VAL A 209 -17.05 -2.49 12.56
N SER A 210 -17.52 -3.18 11.53
CA SER A 210 -17.14 -4.56 11.30
C SER A 210 -15.69 -4.68 10.81
N LEU A 211 -15.03 -5.80 11.17
CA LEU A 211 -13.73 -6.19 10.66
C LEU A 211 -13.82 -7.58 10.02
N LYS A 212 -13.47 -7.68 8.74
CA LYS A 212 -13.34 -8.94 8.01
C LYS A 212 -11.86 -9.18 7.68
N LEU A 213 -11.38 -10.40 7.93
CA LEU A 213 -10.02 -10.81 7.56
C LEU A 213 -10.08 -11.76 6.36
N ILE A 214 -9.30 -11.47 5.31
CA ILE A 214 -9.16 -12.31 4.12
C ILE A 214 -7.73 -12.83 4.08
N GLY A 215 -7.56 -14.16 4.20
CA GLY A 215 -6.25 -14.81 4.28
C GLY A 215 -5.62 -15.13 2.92
N GLU A 216 -6.41 -15.22 1.86
CA GLU A 216 -5.93 -15.57 0.51
C GLU A 216 -6.69 -14.79 -0.56
N VAL A 217 -5.93 -14.33 -1.56
CA VAL A 217 -6.46 -13.73 -2.78
C VAL A 217 -6.47 -14.79 -3.86
N ARG A 218 -7.62 -15.01 -4.50
CA ARG A 218 -7.76 -16.08 -5.50
C ARG A 218 -7.27 -15.69 -6.89
N ARG A 219 -7.12 -14.39 -7.17
CA ARG A 219 -6.79 -13.89 -8.50
C ARG A 219 -5.29 -13.69 -8.66
N LYS A 220 -4.76 -14.19 -9.77
CA LYS A 220 -3.38 -14.02 -10.23
C LYS A 220 -3.39 -13.46 -11.64
N GLU A 221 -3.92 -12.25 -11.77
CA GLU A 221 -3.89 -11.54 -13.05
C GLU A 221 -2.47 -11.10 -13.39
N ASN A 222 -2.08 -11.25 -14.65
CA ASN A 222 -0.84 -10.64 -15.14
C ASN A 222 -1.07 -9.14 -15.38
N VAL A 223 -0.99 -8.37 -14.30
CA VAL A 223 -1.26 -6.92 -14.32
C VAL A 223 -0.33 -6.16 -15.28
N PHE A 224 0.91 -6.60 -15.44
CA PHE A 224 1.84 -5.97 -16.39
C PHE A 224 1.39 -6.20 -17.83
N GLN A 225 0.88 -7.40 -18.16
CA GLN A 225 0.32 -7.66 -19.47
C GLN A 225 -0.92 -6.77 -19.72
N LEU A 226 -1.79 -6.60 -18.72
CA LEU A 226 -2.93 -5.70 -18.81
C LEU A 226 -2.48 -4.24 -19.02
N PHE A 227 -1.45 -3.80 -18.32
CA PHE A 227 -0.89 -2.46 -18.44
C PHE A 227 -0.28 -2.23 -19.83
N PHE A 228 0.66 -3.07 -20.26
CA PHE A 228 1.35 -2.92 -21.54
C PHE A 228 0.44 -3.14 -22.77
N SER A 229 -0.65 -3.91 -22.63
CA SER A 229 -1.69 -4.03 -23.67
C SER A 229 -2.77 -2.95 -23.60
N GLU A 230 -2.65 -1.98 -22.67
CA GLU A 230 -3.58 -0.86 -22.45
C GLU A 230 -4.98 -1.26 -21.95
N LYS A 231 -5.23 -2.55 -21.73
CA LYS A 231 -6.52 -3.04 -21.23
C LYS A 231 -6.82 -2.55 -19.81
N LEU A 232 -5.77 -2.32 -19.01
CA LEU A 232 -5.91 -1.84 -17.64
C LEU A 232 -6.62 -0.48 -17.56
N LYS A 233 -6.49 0.36 -18.60
CA LYS A 233 -7.17 1.66 -18.68
C LYS A 233 -8.69 1.56 -18.51
N SER A 234 -9.35 0.65 -19.22
CA SER A 234 -10.80 0.49 -19.12
C SER A 234 -11.24 -0.04 -17.77
N ILE A 235 -10.49 -1.01 -17.23
CA ILE A 235 -10.77 -1.64 -15.94
C ILE A 235 -10.72 -0.60 -14.80
N LEU A 236 -9.67 0.21 -14.76
CA LEU A 236 -9.48 1.17 -13.66
C LEU A 236 -10.33 2.44 -13.82
N LYS A 237 -10.56 2.91 -15.06
CA LYS A 237 -11.39 4.12 -15.28
C LYS A 237 -12.89 3.88 -15.20
N LYS A 238 -13.35 2.63 -15.30
CA LYS A 238 -14.78 2.24 -15.27
C LYS A 238 -15.00 1.01 -14.39
N PRO A 239 -14.67 1.05 -13.08
CA PRO A 239 -14.73 -0.12 -12.21
C PRO A 239 -16.11 -0.79 -12.19
N ASN A 240 -17.20 -0.03 -12.18
CA ASN A 240 -18.57 -0.54 -12.21
C ASN A 240 -18.96 -1.29 -13.50
N SER A 241 -18.16 -1.17 -14.57
CA SER A 241 -18.33 -1.93 -15.80
C SER A 241 -17.46 -3.20 -15.85
N HIS A 242 -16.68 -3.44 -14.79
CA HIS A 242 -15.70 -4.50 -14.68
C HIS A 242 -15.72 -5.12 -13.27
N GLU A 243 -16.91 -5.29 -12.69
CA GLU A 243 -17.13 -5.78 -11.32
C GLU A 243 -16.40 -7.09 -11.03
N GLU A 244 -16.21 -7.93 -12.06
CA GLU A 244 -15.49 -9.19 -11.95
C GLU A 244 -14.04 -9.03 -11.44
N PHE A 245 -13.40 -7.88 -11.67
CA PHE A 245 -12.06 -7.59 -11.15
C PHE A 245 -12.07 -7.12 -9.70
N TYR A 246 -13.17 -6.59 -9.21
CA TYR A 246 -13.29 -5.98 -7.89
C TYR A 246 -14.04 -6.84 -6.86
N ALA A 247 -14.48 -8.03 -7.24
CA ALA A 247 -15.16 -8.93 -6.31
C ALA A 247 -14.22 -9.39 -5.18
N LEU A 248 -14.74 -9.38 -3.96
CA LEU A 248 -14.06 -9.80 -2.73
C LEU A 248 -14.43 -11.25 -2.39
N ASP A 249 -14.11 -12.19 -3.28
CA ASP A 249 -14.44 -13.62 -3.10
C ASP A 249 -13.49 -14.33 -2.13
#